data_61acd343ff167fd6625979eaaa81898e
#
_entry.id   61acd343ff167fd6625979eaaa81898e
#
_cell.length_a   1.000
_cell.length_b   1.000
_cell.length_c   1.000
_cell.angle_alpha   90.00
_cell.angle_beta   90.00
_cell.angle_gamma   90.00
#
_symmetry.space_group_name_H-M   'P 1'
#
loop_
_entity.id
_entity.type
_entity.pdbx_description
1 polymer ?
#
loop_
_entity_poly.entity_id
_entity_poly.type
_entity_poly.pdbx_seq_one_letter_code
_entity_poly.pdbx_strand_id
1 'polypeptide(L)'
;VRTPSQTVGPFYAIGMCRRPDNELDPGGVELAGRLLDGRGEPVADGVVELWDPAGRRWGRCGTEDGGRFSFLVPRDVPHLEVMVFARGLLRHQLTRVYLAGDVPAGHEALVAEHEEGALRFDIRMQGENATPFFEH
;
A
#
# COMPACT_ATOMS: atom_id res chain seq x y z
N VAL A 1 -6.67 3.99 -11.05
CA VAL A 1 -6.91 3.52 -10.86
C VAL A 1 -7.32 2.99 -11.25
N ARG A 2 -7.41 2.60 -11.39
CA ARG A 2 -7.82 2.07 -11.62
C ARG A 2 -8.15 1.11 -11.49
N THR A 3 -8.50 0.95 -11.16
CA THR A 3 -8.80 -0.04 -10.80
C THR A 3 -9.29 -0.70 -11.50
N PRO A 4 -9.20 -1.27 -11.75
CA PRO A 4 -9.87 -1.91 -12.45
C PRO A 4 -10.97 -2.41 -12.29
N SER A 5 -11.34 -2.50 -12.14
CA SER A 5 -12.13 -3.00 -12.03
C SER A 5 -12.84 -3.23 -11.87
N GLN A 6 -13.22 -3.15 -11.80
CA GLN A 6 -13.95 -3.43 -11.45
C GLN A 6 -14.55 -4.03 -11.22
N THR A 7 -14.80 -3.93 -11.14
CA THR A 7 -15.49 -4.69 -10.76
C THR A 7 -16.38 -4.60 -9.76
N VAL A 8 -16.69 -5.25 -9.24
CA VAL A 8 -17.53 -5.41 -8.29
C VAL A 8 -17.39 -4.59 -7.29
N GLY A 9 -16.64 -4.52 -6.74
CA GLY A 9 -16.48 -3.77 -5.69
C GLY A 9 -16.56 -2.31 -5.86
N PRO A 10 -17.14 -1.77 -6.87
CA PRO A 10 -17.20 -0.33 -7.05
C PRO A 10 -17.71 0.43 -5.86
N PHE A 11 -18.66 -0.14 -5.14
CA PHE A 11 -19.18 0.58 -4.00
C PHE A 11 -18.18 0.68 -2.88
N TYR A 12 -17.46 -0.39 -2.65
CA TYR A 12 -16.48 -0.39 -1.58
C TYR A 12 -15.29 0.48 -1.93
N ALA A 13 -14.84 0.41 -3.16
CA ALA A 13 -13.75 1.24 -3.59
C ALA A 13 -14.08 2.72 -3.42
N ILE A 14 -15.32 3.09 -3.71
CA ILE A 14 -15.73 4.47 -3.54
C ILE A 14 -15.66 4.85 -2.07
N GLY A 15 -16.01 3.95 -1.17
CA GLY A 15 -16.01 4.26 0.24
C GLY A 15 -14.63 4.32 0.87
N MET A 16 -13.72 3.45 0.41
CA MET A 16 -12.46 3.25 1.12
C MET A 16 -11.23 3.66 0.34
N CYS A 17 -11.24 3.50 -0.97
CA CYS A 17 -10.09 3.85 -1.80
C CYS A 17 -10.55 4.77 -2.91
N ARG A 18 -10.70 6.01 -2.58
CA ARG A 18 -11.21 6.98 -3.54
C ARG A 18 -10.42 8.25 -3.45
N ARG A 19 -10.51 9.04 -4.51
CA ARG A 19 -9.88 10.32 -4.55
C ARG A 19 -10.72 11.35 -3.80
N PRO A 20 -10.10 12.28 -3.10
CA PRO A 20 -8.66 12.47 -3.01
C PRO A 20 -7.99 11.69 -1.88
N ASP A 21 -8.71 10.78 -1.21
CA ASP A 21 -8.17 10.10 -0.02
C ASP A 21 -6.91 9.30 -0.31
N ASN A 22 -6.76 8.76 -1.52
CA ASN A 22 -5.59 8.00 -1.90
C ASN A 22 -4.55 8.81 -2.69
N GLU A 23 -4.67 10.14 -2.66
CA GLU A 23 -3.71 10.99 -3.38
C GLU A 23 -2.83 11.75 -2.42
N LEU A 24 -1.63 11.24 -2.19
CA LEU A 24 -0.63 12.00 -1.44
C LEU A 24 -0.09 13.12 -2.31
N ASP A 25 0.03 12.86 -3.61
CA ASP A 25 0.48 13.84 -4.59
C ASP A 25 -0.30 13.64 -5.88
N PRO A 26 -1.27 14.50 -6.19
CA PRO A 26 -2.06 14.34 -7.42
C PRO A 26 -1.22 14.32 -8.69
N GLY A 27 -0.04 14.94 -8.69
CA GLY A 27 0.85 14.92 -9.83
C GLY A 27 1.90 13.83 -9.76
N GLY A 28 1.76 12.90 -8.85
CA GLY A 28 2.77 11.88 -8.62
C GLY A 28 2.64 10.66 -9.51
N VAL A 29 3.21 9.55 -9.03
CA VAL A 29 3.20 8.28 -9.76
C VAL A 29 2.29 7.30 -9.02
N GLU A 30 1.68 6.39 -9.75
CA GLU A 30 0.82 5.38 -9.13
C GLU A 30 1.66 4.36 -8.37
N LEU A 31 1.27 4.07 -7.14
CA LEU A 31 1.79 2.96 -6.36
C LEU A 31 0.61 2.03 -6.10
N ALA A 32 0.66 0.81 -6.59
CA ALA A 32 -0.42 -0.14 -6.47
C ALA A 32 0.08 -1.46 -5.94
N GLY A 33 -0.79 -2.22 -5.32
CA GLY A 33 -0.44 -3.54 -4.83
C GLY A 33 -1.65 -4.25 -4.29
N ARG A 34 -1.38 -5.38 -3.63
CA ARG A 34 -2.43 -6.19 -3.02
C ARG A 34 -2.06 -6.50 -1.59
N LEU A 35 -3.06 -6.55 -0.75
CA LEU A 35 -2.91 -7.01 0.63
C LEU A 35 -3.26 -8.48 0.64
N LEU A 36 -2.32 -9.31 1.05
CA LEU A 36 -2.44 -10.77 0.99
C LEU A 36 -2.26 -11.39 2.37
N ASP A 37 -2.93 -12.51 2.60
CA ASP A 37 -2.75 -13.26 3.84
C ASP A 37 -1.58 -14.22 3.72
N GLY A 38 -1.39 -15.07 4.72
CA GLY A 38 -0.26 -16.00 4.75
C GLY A 38 -0.29 -17.06 3.68
N ARG A 39 -1.43 -17.27 3.05
CA ARG A 39 -1.58 -18.23 1.95
C ARG A 39 -1.47 -17.55 0.60
N GLY A 40 -1.24 -16.25 0.56
CA GLY A 40 -1.21 -15.50 -0.68
C GLY A 40 -2.57 -15.12 -1.21
N GLU A 41 -3.62 -15.24 -0.39
CA GLU A 41 -4.96 -14.90 -0.81
C GLU A 41 -5.29 -13.46 -0.45
N PRO A 42 -6.11 -12.78 -1.27
CA PRO A 42 -6.40 -11.37 -1.03
C PRO A 42 -7.17 -11.16 0.27
N VAL A 43 -6.82 -10.10 0.98
CA VAL A 43 -7.53 -9.66 2.18
C VAL A 43 -8.37 -8.46 1.76
N ALA A 44 -9.68 -8.66 1.71
CA ALA A 44 -10.59 -7.64 1.16
C ALA A 44 -11.19 -6.72 2.23
N ASP A 45 -10.87 -6.93 3.49
CA ASP A 45 -11.43 -6.11 4.56
C ASP A 45 -10.36 -5.31 5.29
N GLY A 46 -9.32 -4.93 4.57
CA GLY A 46 -8.23 -4.15 5.13
C GLY A 46 -8.25 -2.71 4.70
N VAL A 47 -7.39 -1.93 5.34
CA VAL A 47 -7.14 -0.54 4.98
C VAL A 47 -5.64 -0.33 5.01
N VAL A 48 -5.11 0.31 3.98
CA VAL A 48 -3.70 0.68 3.91
C VAL A 48 -3.62 2.19 4.02
N GLU A 49 -2.76 2.68 4.90
CA GLU A 49 -2.50 4.12 5.01
C GLU A 49 -1.03 4.37 4.71
N LEU A 50 -0.77 5.44 4.01
CA LEU A 50 0.58 5.87 3.68
C LEU A 50 0.84 7.24 4.27
N TRP A 51 2.06 7.41 4.76
CA TRP A 51 2.53 8.69 5.28
C TRP A 51 3.86 9.03 4.66
N ASP A 52 3.95 10.24 4.10
CA ASP A 52 5.18 10.79 3.55
C ASP A 52 5.77 11.73 4.59
N PRO A 53 6.80 11.32 5.33
CA PRO A 53 7.35 12.18 6.37
C PRO A 53 8.08 13.41 5.82
N ALA A 54 8.63 13.31 4.62
CA ALA A 54 9.34 14.44 4.04
C ALA A 54 8.40 15.56 3.63
N GLY A 55 7.32 15.22 2.95
CA GLY A 55 6.34 16.20 2.49
C GLY A 55 5.16 16.37 3.42
N ARG A 56 5.08 15.55 4.47
CA ARG A 56 3.99 15.57 5.45
C ARG A 56 2.65 15.39 4.78
N ARG A 57 2.57 14.38 3.90
CA ARG A 57 1.36 14.05 3.15
C ARG A 57 0.86 12.68 3.54
N TRP A 58 -0.43 12.48 3.47
CA TRP A 58 -1.09 11.28 3.95
C TRP A 58 -2.10 10.77 2.93
N GLY A 59 -2.31 9.47 2.91
CA GLY A 59 -3.36 8.87 2.09
C GLY A 59 -3.85 7.56 2.67
N ARG A 60 -5.00 7.13 2.19
CA ARG A 60 -5.69 5.95 2.68
C ARG A 60 -6.42 5.25 1.55
N CYS A 61 -6.42 3.92 1.57
CA CYS A 61 -7.16 3.13 0.59
C CYS A 61 -7.61 1.84 1.23
N GLY A 62 -8.89 1.50 1.07
CA GLY A 62 -9.41 0.20 1.46
C GLY A 62 -9.06 -0.86 0.44
N THR A 63 -9.16 -2.13 0.84
CA THR A 63 -8.76 -3.24 -0.01
C THR A 63 -9.94 -4.09 -0.47
N GLU A 64 -11.16 -3.52 -0.47
CA GLU A 64 -12.38 -4.26 -0.81
C GLU A 64 -12.38 -4.79 -2.23
N ASP A 65 -11.61 -4.19 -3.13
CA ASP A 65 -11.52 -4.65 -4.50
C ASP A 65 -10.47 -5.75 -4.61
N GLY A 66 -10.80 -6.96 -4.16
CA GLY A 66 -9.91 -8.10 -4.31
C GLY A 66 -8.57 -7.95 -3.60
N GLY A 67 -8.53 -7.22 -2.50
CA GLY A 67 -7.30 -6.96 -1.76
C GLY A 67 -6.45 -5.85 -2.36
N ARG A 68 -6.89 -5.21 -3.45
CA ARG A 68 -6.08 -4.21 -4.16
C ARG A 68 -6.13 -2.87 -3.49
N PHE A 69 -5.01 -2.17 -3.55
CA PHE A 69 -4.94 -0.77 -3.15
C PHE A 69 -4.16 0.01 -4.21
N SER A 70 -4.41 1.31 -4.28
CA SER A 70 -3.76 2.18 -5.24
C SER A 70 -3.68 3.58 -4.68
N PHE A 71 -2.53 4.22 -4.89
CA PHE A 71 -2.27 5.57 -4.43
C PHE A 71 -1.55 6.36 -5.50
N LEU A 72 -1.65 7.68 -5.45
CA LEU A 72 -0.75 8.56 -6.19
C LEU A 72 0.26 9.10 -5.18
N VAL A 73 1.52 8.82 -5.39
CA VAL A 73 2.57 9.13 -4.42
C VAL A 73 3.64 10.03 -5.03
N PRO A 74 4.35 10.79 -4.20
CA PRO A 74 5.42 11.65 -4.72
C PRO A 74 6.54 10.83 -5.35
N ARG A 75 7.14 11.37 -6.40
CA ARG A 75 8.21 10.67 -7.13
C ARG A 75 9.56 10.79 -6.47
N ASP A 76 9.76 11.85 -5.72
CA ASP A 76 11.09 12.25 -5.28
C ASP A 76 11.35 12.02 -3.80
N VAL A 77 10.53 11.24 -3.15
CA VAL A 77 10.79 10.89 -1.75
C VAL A 77 11.43 9.51 -1.68
N PRO A 78 12.31 9.27 -0.71
CA PRO A 78 13.01 7.99 -0.65
C PRO A 78 12.10 6.86 -0.17
N HIS A 79 11.18 7.13 0.76
CA HIS A 79 10.30 6.10 1.29
C HIS A 79 9.01 6.69 1.83
N LEU A 80 8.04 5.81 2.06
CA LEU A 80 6.78 6.15 2.72
C LEU A 80 6.58 5.19 3.89
N GLU A 81 5.99 5.69 4.96
CA GLU A 81 5.58 4.83 6.08
C GLU A 81 4.26 4.19 5.70
N VAL A 82 4.11 2.91 6.03
CA VAL A 82 2.92 2.13 5.67
C VAL A 82 2.28 1.59 6.93
N MET A 83 0.98 1.79 7.05
CA MET A 83 0.23 1.30 8.18
C MET A 83 -0.90 0.43 7.63
N VAL A 84 -1.05 -0.77 8.18
CA VAL A 84 -2.04 -1.73 7.69
C VAL A 84 -3.01 -2.06 8.80
N PHE A 85 -4.29 -1.96 8.49
CA PHE A 85 -5.37 -2.38 9.37
C PHE A 85 -6.12 -3.50 8.69
N ALA A 86 -6.48 -4.54 9.43
CA ALA A 86 -7.27 -5.62 8.87
C ALA A 86 -8.06 -6.27 9.99
N ARG A 87 -9.18 -6.91 9.63
CA ARG A 87 -10.00 -7.60 10.59
C ARG A 87 -9.15 -8.69 11.25
N GLY A 88 -9.28 -8.86 12.53
CA GLY A 88 -8.54 -9.88 13.27
C GLY A 88 -7.21 -9.40 13.82
N LEU A 89 -6.73 -8.25 13.38
CA LEU A 89 -5.53 -7.68 13.99
C LEU A 89 -5.92 -6.96 15.28
N LEU A 90 -5.21 -7.25 16.35
CA LEU A 90 -5.42 -6.54 17.61
C LEU A 90 -4.88 -5.13 17.50
N ARG A 91 -3.89 -4.92 16.69
CA ARG A 91 -3.33 -3.61 16.42
C ARG A 91 -2.96 -3.49 14.97
N HIS A 92 -2.84 -2.27 14.48
CA HIS A 92 -2.34 -2.03 13.15
C HIS A 92 -0.88 -2.48 13.05
N GLN A 93 -0.44 -2.79 11.84
CA GLN A 93 0.93 -3.20 11.57
C GLN A 93 1.64 -2.07 10.84
N LEU A 94 2.90 -1.86 11.17
CA LEU A 94 3.70 -0.81 10.56
C LEU A 94 4.78 -1.40 9.69
N THR A 95 4.98 -0.83 8.51
CA THR A 95 6.10 -1.17 7.67
C THR A 95 6.50 0.07 6.88
N ARG A 96 7.26 -0.11 5.82
CA ARG A 96 7.76 0.97 5.00
C ARG A 96 7.89 0.50 3.58
N VAL A 97 7.73 1.38 2.62
CA VAL A 97 8.02 1.07 1.23
C VAL A 97 9.07 2.06 0.75
N TYR A 98 10.13 1.53 0.13
CA TYR A 98 11.21 2.35 -0.40
C TYR A 98 10.96 2.59 -1.88
N LEU A 99 10.99 3.85 -2.30
CA LEU A 99 10.69 4.25 -3.66
C LEU A 99 11.97 4.53 -4.45
N ALA A 100 13.01 4.98 -3.77
CA ALA A 100 14.25 5.34 -4.43
C ALA A 100 15.37 5.44 -3.39
N GLY A 101 16.63 5.52 -3.88
CA GLY A 101 17.75 5.75 -3.00
C GLY A 101 18.29 4.51 -2.34
N ASP A 102 19.11 4.69 -1.35
CA ASP A 102 19.74 3.59 -0.64
C ASP A 102 18.78 2.95 0.34
N VAL A 103 18.82 1.64 0.43
CA VAL A 103 17.93 0.87 1.28
C VAL A 103 18.77 0.22 2.37
N PRO A 104 18.37 0.34 3.64
CA PRO A 104 19.13 -0.27 4.72
C PRO A 104 19.20 -1.78 4.57
N ALA A 105 20.28 -2.38 5.04
CA ALA A 105 20.44 -3.83 5.01
C ALA A 105 19.26 -4.48 5.75
N GLY A 106 18.71 -5.52 5.15
CA GLY A 106 17.55 -6.22 5.71
C GLY A 106 16.21 -5.69 5.24
N HIS A 107 16.18 -4.55 4.51
CA HIS A 107 14.93 -3.96 4.04
C HIS A 107 14.71 -4.15 2.54
N GLU A 108 15.45 -5.07 1.92
CA GLU A 108 15.36 -5.27 0.46
C GLU A 108 13.97 -5.69 0.01
N ALA A 109 13.25 -6.42 0.84
CA ALA A 109 11.90 -6.85 0.50
C ALA A 109 10.88 -5.71 0.53
N LEU A 110 11.29 -4.54 1.00
CA LEU A 110 10.40 -3.38 1.14
C LEU A 110 10.56 -2.39 -0.01
N VAL A 111 11.26 -2.76 -1.06
CA VAL A 111 11.47 -1.88 -2.21
C VAL A 111 10.34 -2.07 -3.21
N ALA A 112 9.72 -0.97 -3.63
CA ALA A 112 8.69 -1.04 -4.66
C ALA A 112 9.31 -1.38 -6.00
N GLU A 113 8.61 -2.20 -6.77
CA GLU A 113 9.08 -2.58 -8.11
C GLU A 113 8.54 -1.60 -9.13
N HIS A 114 9.34 -1.33 -10.17
CA HIS A 114 8.92 -0.44 -11.24
C HIS A 114 8.32 -1.26 -12.37
N GLU A 115 7.08 -0.95 -12.74
CA GLU A 115 6.38 -1.62 -13.84
C GLU A 115 5.70 -0.58 -14.72
N GLU A 116 6.15 -0.47 -15.95
CA GLU A 116 5.47 0.36 -16.95
C GLU A 116 5.14 1.78 -16.47
N GLY A 117 6.08 2.40 -15.79
CA GLY A 117 5.87 3.77 -15.31
C GLY A 117 5.13 3.89 -14.01
N ALA A 118 4.79 2.78 -13.40
CA ALA A 118 4.12 2.75 -12.10
C ALA A 118 4.98 1.97 -11.11
N LEU A 119 4.61 2.04 -9.83
CA LEU A 119 5.29 1.31 -8.77
C LEU A 119 4.37 0.21 -8.26
N ARG A 120 4.95 -0.94 -7.95
CA ARG A 120 4.20 -2.08 -7.42
C ARG A 120 4.75 -2.52 -6.09
N PHE A 121 3.87 -2.72 -5.11
CA PHE A 121 4.29 -3.17 -3.78
C PHE A 121 3.17 -4.00 -3.16
N ASP A 122 3.38 -5.31 -3.05
CA ASP A 122 2.41 -6.19 -2.40
C ASP A 122 2.76 -6.35 -0.93
N ILE A 123 1.74 -6.44 -0.08
CA ILE A 123 1.91 -6.60 1.36
C ILE A 123 1.37 -7.97 1.74
N ARG A 124 2.21 -8.81 2.32
CA ARG A 124 1.79 -10.14 2.78
C ARG A 124 1.82 -10.16 4.30
N MET A 125 0.68 -10.46 4.88
CA MET A 125 0.51 -10.31 6.33
C MET A 125 1.25 -11.36 7.15
N GLN A 126 1.38 -12.59 6.64
CA GLN A 126 2.01 -13.67 7.39
C GLN A 126 2.63 -14.67 6.43
N GLY A 127 3.33 -15.67 6.97
CA GLY A 127 3.91 -16.76 6.17
C GLY A 127 5.38 -16.54 5.92
N GLU A 128 5.98 -17.46 5.15
CA GLU A 128 7.41 -17.43 4.90
C GLU A 128 7.86 -16.18 4.14
N ASN A 129 7.00 -15.66 3.28
CA ASN A 129 7.34 -14.49 2.51
C ASN A 129 6.62 -13.25 3.03
N ALA A 130 6.35 -13.22 4.34
CA ALA A 130 5.64 -12.09 4.93
C ALA A 130 6.44 -10.81 4.76
N THR A 131 5.72 -9.72 4.55
CA THR A 131 6.30 -8.38 4.56
C THR A 131 6.90 -8.14 5.95
N PRO A 132 8.14 -7.66 6.04
CA PRO A 132 8.69 -7.31 7.35
C PRO A 132 7.91 -6.15 7.95
N PHE A 133 7.42 -6.34 9.17
CA PHE A 133 6.70 -5.28 9.89
C PHE A 133 7.55 -4.81 11.06
N PHE A 134 7.45 -3.54 11.38
CA PHE A 134 8.22 -2.94 12.45
C PHE A 134 7.40 -2.99 13.74
N GLU A 135 8.10 -3.08 14.85
CA GLU A 135 7.43 -2.97 16.15
C GLU A 135 7.09 -1.52 16.44
N HIS A 136 6.02 -1.31 17.16
CA HIS A 136 5.60 0.04 17.51
C HIS A 136 5.19 0.18 18.99
#